data_b8eb04e425356fdeb460e98f7b8e1599
#
_entry.id   b8eb04e425356fdeb460e98f7b8e1599
#
_cell.length_a   1.000
_cell.length_b   1.000
_cell.length_c   1.000
_cell.angle_alpha   90.00
_cell.angle_beta   90.00
_cell.angle_gamma   90.00
#
_symmetry.space_group_name_H-M   'P 1'
#
loop_
_entity.id
_entity.type
_entity.pdbx_description
1 polymer ?
#
loop_
_entity_poly.entity_id
_entity_poly.type
_entity_poly.pdbx_seq_one_letter_code
_entity_poly.pdbx_strand_id
1 'polypeptide(L)'
;NCIAILHGDNQTEILEKGPEVLKQEGQDFLAHFERLLDTVEVVAISGSLPAGLPVDYYASLVELANKAEKPVVLDCSGAALQAVLESSHKPTVIKPNNEELSQLLGREVSEDLNELKEVFQEPLFAGIEWIIVSLGANGAFAKHGDTFYKVDIPRIQVVNPVGSGDSTVAGISSGLLHKESDQELLIKANVLGMLNAQEKMTGHVNMANYQALYDQLIVKEV
;
A
#
# COMPACT_ATOMS: atom_id res chain seq x y z
N ASN A 1 12.65 -13.40 9.89
CA ASN A 1 12.46 -14.33 8.77
C ASN A 1 10.98 -14.56 8.52
N CYS A 2 10.60 -14.72 7.25
CA CYS A 2 9.27 -15.11 6.82
C CYS A 2 9.41 -16.40 6.01
N ILE A 3 8.62 -17.42 6.35
CA ILE A 3 8.51 -18.66 5.59
C ILE A 3 7.09 -18.72 5.07
N ALA A 4 6.91 -18.63 3.75
CA ALA A 4 5.62 -18.83 3.10
C ALA A 4 5.57 -20.24 2.48
N ILE A 5 4.55 -21.01 2.84
CA ILE A 5 4.30 -22.36 2.32
C ILE A 5 3.02 -22.28 1.48
N LEU A 6 3.17 -22.49 0.18
CA LEU A 6 2.06 -22.55 -0.75
C LEU A 6 1.63 -24.00 -0.92
N HIS A 7 0.33 -24.31 -0.71
CA HIS A 7 -0.24 -25.65 -0.92
C HIS A 7 -1.65 -25.54 -1.51
N GLY A 8 -1.77 -25.86 -2.79
CA GLY A 8 -3.01 -25.61 -3.56
C GLY A 8 -3.32 -24.11 -3.59
N ASP A 9 -4.56 -23.76 -3.28
CA ASP A 9 -5.03 -22.36 -3.23
C ASP A 9 -4.81 -21.71 -1.84
N ASN A 10 -4.14 -22.41 -0.92
CA ASN A 10 -3.89 -21.91 0.43
C ASN A 10 -2.44 -21.50 0.60
N GLN A 11 -2.22 -20.47 1.42
CA GLN A 11 -0.92 -20.01 1.85
C GLN A 11 -0.84 -20.06 3.37
N THR A 12 0.27 -20.58 3.88
CA THR A 12 0.59 -20.55 5.31
C THR A 12 1.87 -19.74 5.48
N GLU A 13 1.82 -18.72 6.31
CA GLU A 13 2.98 -17.90 6.63
C GLU A 13 3.44 -18.17 8.06
N ILE A 14 4.72 -18.38 8.23
CA ILE A 14 5.39 -18.46 9.54
C ILE A 14 6.29 -17.24 9.64
N LEU A 15 5.88 -16.29 10.49
CA LEU A 15 6.60 -15.06 10.72
C LEU A 15 7.42 -15.16 12.01
N GLU A 16 8.73 -15.00 11.90
CA GLU A 16 9.59 -14.88 13.06
C GLU A 16 9.46 -13.47 13.66
N LYS A 17 9.26 -13.42 14.98
CA LYS A 17 9.20 -12.13 15.69
C LYS A 17 10.53 -11.42 15.52
N GLY A 18 10.50 -10.18 15.03
CA GLY A 18 11.68 -9.32 14.93
C GLY A 18 12.25 -8.92 16.29
N PRO A 19 13.45 -8.32 16.32
CA PRO A 19 14.01 -7.77 17.54
C PRO A 19 13.13 -6.64 18.09
N GLU A 20 13.23 -6.41 19.40
CA GLU A 20 12.63 -5.25 20.05
C GLU A 20 13.52 -4.02 19.81
N VAL A 21 12.95 -2.97 19.27
CA VAL A 21 13.64 -1.71 19.00
C VAL A 21 13.65 -0.88 20.28
N LEU A 22 14.83 -0.39 20.68
CA LEU A 22 14.96 0.47 21.85
C LEU A 22 14.40 1.86 21.56
N LYS A 23 13.87 2.52 22.58
CA LYS A 23 13.34 3.87 22.45
C LYS A 23 14.34 4.85 21.80
N GLN A 24 15.63 4.74 22.19
CA GLN A 24 16.68 5.60 21.63
C GLN A 24 16.90 5.32 20.13
N GLU A 25 16.89 4.06 19.72
CA GLU A 25 17.03 3.69 18.30
C GLU A 25 15.87 4.25 17.46
N GLY A 26 14.64 4.20 18.01
CA GLY A 26 13.48 4.82 17.36
C GLY A 26 13.65 6.34 17.23
N GLN A 27 14.14 7.03 18.25
CA GLN A 27 14.41 8.46 18.20
C GLN A 27 15.54 8.81 17.21
N ASP A 28 16.61 8.03 17.20
CA ASP A 28 17.73 8.22 16.27
C ASP A 28 17.28 8.00 14.81
N PHE A 29 16.38 7.03 14.59
CA PHE A 29 15.80 6.79 13.28
C PHE A 29 14.95 7.99 12.81
N LEU A 30 14.07 8.55 13.66
CA LEU A 30 13.28 9.74 13.30
C LEU A 30 14.19 10.91 12.91
N ALA A 31 15.23 11.16 13.72
CA ALA A 31 16.19 12.24 13.42
C ALA A 31 17.00 11.99 12.13
N HIS A 32 17.27 10.72 11.81
CA HIS A 32 17.92 10.37 10.55
C HIS A 32 16.95 10.49 9.36
N PHE A 33 15.72 10.00 9.52
CA PHE A 33 14.66 10.10 8.52
C PHE A 33 14.41 11.57 8.14
N GLU A 34 14.26 12.46 9.12
CA GLU A 34 14.08 13.90 8.87
C GLU A 34 15.19 14.49 7.97
N ARG A 35 16.44 14.13 8.21
CA ARG A 35 17.57 14.59 7.37
C ARG A 35 17.53 14.04 5.95
N LEU A 36 16.97 12.84 5.75
CA LEU A 36 16.86 12.24 4.42
C LEU A 36 15.76 12.87 3.57
N LEU A 37 14.75 13.50 4.18
CA LEU A 37 13.63 14.09 3.46
C LEU A 37 14.06 15.14 2.42
N ASP A 38 15.16 15.86 2.66
CA ASP A 38 15.71 16.82 1.69
C ASP A 38 16.28 16.15 0.43
N THR A 39 16.54 14.85 0.47
CA THR A 39 17.19 14.08 -0.61
C THR A 39 16.22 13.21 -1.41
N VAL A 40 14.96 13.19 -1.03
CA VAL A 40 13.94 12.32 -1.64
C VAL A 40 12.75 13.14 -2.13
N GLU A 41 12.02 12.60 -3.11
CA GLU A 41 10.81 13.24 -3.62
C GLU A 41 9.53 12.54 -3.15
N VAL A 42 9.60 11.24 -2.82
CA VAL A 42 8.47 10.43 -2.36
C VAL A 42 8.95 9.52 -1.24
N VAL A 43 8.12 9.31 -0.25
CA VAL A 43 8.36 8.39 0.87
C VAL A 43 7.42 7.20 0.76
N ALA A 44 7.95 5.98 0.84
CA ALA A 44 7.16 4.77 0.98
C ALA A 44 7.41 4.15 2.36
N ILE A 45 6.33 3.85 3.08
CA ILE A 45 6.35 3.16 4.38
C ILE A 45 5.53 1.88 4.22
N SER A 46 6.18 0.72 4.31
CA SER A 46 5.51 -0.58 4.14
C SER A 46 5.88 -1.53 5.27
N GLY A 47 4.91 -2.36 5.65
CA GLY A 47 5.08 -3.43 6.63
C GLY A 47 4.58 -3.09 8.04
N SER A 48 4.78 -4.06 8.94
CA SER A 48 4.34 -3.96 10.34
C SER A 48 5.32 -3.17 11.19
N LEU A 49 4.78 -2.46 12.18
CA LEU A 49 5.60 -1.73 13.15
C LEU A 49 6.40 -2.71 14.03
N PRO A 50 7.74 -2.52 14.16
CA PRO A 50 8.55 -3.33 15.05
C PRO A 50 8.13 -3.24 16.53
N ALA A 51 8.36 -4.31 17.28
CA ALA A 51 8.16 -4.29 18.73
C ALA A 51 9.09 -3.24 19.40
N GLY A 52 8.62 -2.61 20.48
CA GLY A 52 9.35 -1.58 21.21
C GLY A 52 9.09 -0.14 20.73
N LEU A 53 8.54 0.04 19.55
CA LEU A 53 8.10 1.35 19.07
C LEU A 53 6.64 1.62 19.48
N PRO A 54 6.28 2.90 19.75
CA PRO A 54 4.91 3.26 20.07
C PRO A 54 4.01 3.11 18.84
N VAL A 55 2.72 2.82 19.06
CA VAL A 55 1.75 2.53 17.98
C VAL A 55 1.59 3.67 16.98
N ASP A 56 1.81 4.91 17.41
CA ASP A 56 1.74 6.14 16.60
C ASP A 56 3.08 6.50 15.92
N TYR A 57 4.04 5.58 15.91
CA TYR A 57 5.35 5.86 15.34
C TYR A 57 5.28 6.20 13.85
N TYR A 58 4.43 5.51 13.07
CA TYR A 58 4.21 5.84 11.66
C TYR A 58 3.53 7.19 11.48
N ALA A 59 2.64 7.61 12.40
CA ALA A 59 2.09 8.96 12.37
C ALA A 59 3.17 10.02 12.53
N SER A 60 4.21 9.77 13.35
CA SER A 60 5.36 10.67 13.48
C SER A 60 6.19 10.77 12.19
N LEU A 61 6.37 9.66 11.46
CA LEU A 61 7.06 9.68 10.16
C LEU A 61 6.24 10.46 9.12
N VAL A 62 4.92 10.25 9.07
CA VAL A 62 4.01 10.97 8.18
C VAL A 62 4.03 12.47 8.49
N GLU A 63 4.01 12.84 9.76
CA GLU A 63 4.11 14.25 10.18
C GLU A 63 5.40 14.92 9.69
N LEU A 64 6.54 14.24 9.85
CA LEU A 64 7.84 14.77 9.39
C LEU A 64 7.86 14.92 7.86
N ALA A 65 7.35 13.92 7.12
CA ALA A 65 7.28 13.98 5.67
C ALA A 65 6.36 15.10 5.19
N ASN A 66 5.17 15.27 5.83
CA ASN A 66 4.23 16.34 5.48
C ASN A 66 4.83 17.73 5.74
N LYS A 67 5.57 17.92 6.84
CA LYS A 67 6.29 19.18 7.12
C LYS A 67 7.34 19.49 6.05
N ALA A 68 7.94 18.47 5.47
CA ALA A 68 8.90 18.59 4.37
C ALA A 68 8.21 18.60 2.98
N GLU A 69 6.87 18.64 2.92
CA GLU A 69 6.07 18.62 1.69
C GLU A 69 6.35 17.40 0.80
N LYS A 70 6.66 16.24 1.43
CA LYS A 70 6.92 14.99 0.72
C LYS A 70 5.68 14.09 0.73
N PRO A 71 5.21 13.63 -0.44
CA PRO A 71 4.13 12.66 -0.49
C PRO A 71 4.53 11.35 0.16
N VAL A 72 3.58 10.74 0.88
CA VAL A 72 3.78 9.48 1.61
C VAL A 72 2.84 8.41 1.06
N VAL A 73 3.39 7.29 0.64
CA VAL A 73 2.65 6.06 0.35
C VAL A 73 2.77 5.14 1.56
N LEU A 74 1.65 4.88 2.22
CA LEU A 74 1.59 4.07 3.43
C LEU A 74 0.88 2.74 3.17
N ASP A 75 1.59 1.65 3.42
CA ASP A 75 1.08 0.27 3.37
C ASP A 75 1.36 -0.42 4.70
N CYS A 76 0.47 -0.24 5.64
CA CYS A 76 0.48 -0.90 6.94
C CYS A 76 -0.94 -1.23 7.38
N SER A 77 -1.10 -2.02 8.43
CA SER A 77 -2.39 -2.50 8.89
C SER A 77 -2.59 -2.35 10.40
N GLY A 78 -3.78 -2.68 10.87
CA GLY A 78 -4.12 -2.77 12.29
C GLY A 78 -3.98 -1.44 13.03
N ALA A 79 -3.53 -1.53 14.28
CA ALA A 79 -3.47 -0.36 15.18
C ALA A 79 -2.52 0.75 14.70
N ALA A 80 -1.47 0.41 13.96
CA ALA A 80 -0.55 1.40 13.41
C ALA A 80 -1.22 2.24 12.30
N LEU A 81 -1.97 1.60 11.40
CA LEU A 81 -2.77 2.31 10.39
C LEU A 81 -3.83 3.18 11.06
N GLN A 82 -4.56 2.64 12.02
CA GLN A 82 -5.59 3.39 12.75
C GLN A 82 -4.99 4.65 13.39
N ALA A 83 -3.85 4.55 14.08
CA ALA A 83 -3.19 5.68 14.72
C ALA A 83 -2.79 6.77 13.70
N VAL A 84 -2.34 6.39 12.50
CA VAL A 84 -2.06 7.35 11.42
C VAL A 84 -3.34 8.01 10.93
N LEU A 85 -4.41 7.24 10.73
CA LEU A 85 -5.69 7.77 10.25
C LEU A 85 -6.38 8.69 11.27
N GLU A 86 -6.14 8.50 12.56
CA GLU A 86 -6.65 9.37 13.63
C GLU A 86 -5.79 10.63 13.84
N SER A 87 -4.55 10.64 13.32
CA SER A 87 -3.66 11.79 13.46
C SER A 87 -4.10 12.99 12.61
N SER A 88 -3.57 14.18 12.90
CA SER A 88 -3.82 15.41 12.11
C SER A 88 -3.07 15.43 10.78
N HIS A 89 -1.98 14.67 10.67
CA HIS A 89 -1.16 14.58 9.46
C HIS A 89 -1.50 13.27 8.72
N LYS A 90 -1.94 13.37 7.49
CA LYS A 90 -2.38 12.23 6.68
C LYS A 90 -1.34 11.84 5.64
N PRO A 91 -1.17 10.56 5.35
CA PRO A 91 -0.40 10.13 4.18
C PRO A 91 -1.11 10.56 2.89
N THR A 92 -0.36 10.73 1.81
CA THR A 92 -0.93 11.01 0.49
C THR A 92 -1.72 9.81 -0.02
N VAL A 93 -1.17 8.61 0.19
CA VAL A 93 -1.77 7.35 -0.27
C VAL A 93 -1.81 6.35 0.87
N ILE A 94 -2.93 5.65 1.01
CA ILE A 94 -3.02 4.38 1.74
C ILE A 94 -3.38 3.25 0.78
N LYS A 95 -2.84 2.04 1.05
CA LYS A 95 -3.07 0.86 0.20
C LYS A 95 -3.47 -0.38 1.01
N PRO A 96 -4.61 -0.41 1.69
CA PRO A 96 -5.09 -1.63 2.32
C PRO A 96 -5.55 -2.67 1.28
N ASN A 97 -5.61 -3.93 1.67
CA ASN A 97 -6.44 -4.91 0.99
C ASN A 97 -7.84 -4.94 1.63
N ASN A 98 -8.76 -5.72 1.05
CA ASN A 98 -10.15 -5.77 1.53
C ASN A 98 -10.28 -6.33 2.96
N GLU A 99 -9.42 -7.30 3.32
CA GLU A 99 -9.39 -7.88 4.66
C GLU A 99 -8.88 -6.88 5.71
N GLU A 100 -7.79 -6.17 5.39
CA GLU A 100 -7.23 -5.12 6.25
C GLU A 100 -8.22 -3.96 6.45
N LEU A 101 -8.96 -3.60 5.40
CA LEU A 101 -10.02 -2.59 5.47
C LEU A 101 -11.15 -3.05 6.40
N SER A 102 -11.58 -4.32 6.29
CA SER A 102 -12.60 -4.91 7.16
C SER A 102 -12.14 -4.94 8.62
N GLN A 103 -10.89 -5.33 8.86
CA GLN A 103 -10.29 -5.34 10.21
C GLN A 103 -10.20 -3.93 10.81
N LEU A 104 -9.78 -2.94 10.01
CA LEU A 104 -9.68 -1.54 10.43
C LEU A 104 -11.03 -0.99 10.87
N LEU A 105 -12.09 -1.32 10.13
CA LEU A 105 -13.45 -0.83 10.41
C LEU A 105 -14.20 -1.69 11.44
N GLY A 106 -13.66 -2.83 11.85
CA GLY A 106 -14.30 -3.77 12.78
C GLY A 106 -15.59 -4.39 12.24
N ARG A 107 -15.78 -4.39 10.93
CA ARG A 107 -16.92 -4.99 10.23
C ARG A 107 -16.48 -5.55 8.87
N GLU A 108 -17.22 -6.53 8.38
CA GLU A 108 -17.00 -7.02 7.03
C GLU A 108 -17.32 -5.93 6.00
N VAL A 109 -16.43 -5.77 5.04
CA VAL A 109 -16.58 -4.88 3.87
C VAL A 109 -16.54 -5.77 2.64
N SER A 110 -17.59 -5.72 1.83
CA SER A 110 -17.62 -6.48 0.58
C SER A 110 -16.83 -5.78 -0.52
N GLU A 111 -16.66 -6.46 -1.66
CA GLU A 111 -16.05 -5.85 -2.85
C GLU A 111 -17.09 -5.08 -3.71
N ASP A 112 -18.29 -4.85 -3.18
CA ASP A 112 -19.31 -4.05 -3.88
C ASP A 112 -18.83 -2.59 -3.99
N LEU A 113 -18.89 -2.04 -5.20
CA LEU A 113 -18.35 -0.71 -5.49
C LEU A 113 -19.11 0.41 -4.76
N ASN A 114 -20.41 0.24 -4.51
CA ASN A 114 -21.18 1.26 -3.80
C ASN A 114 -20.83 1.24 -2.31
N GLU A 115 -20.68 0.05 -1.73
CA GLU A 115 -20.21 -0.08 -0.35
C GLU A 115 -18.80 0.52 -0.17
N LEU A 116 -17.86 0.21 -1.09
CA LEU A 116 -16.51 0.79 -1.04
C LEU A 116 -16.53 2.32 -1.18
N LYS A 117 -17.40 2.88 -2.03
CA LYS A 117 -17.59 4.33 -2.13
C LYS A 117 -18.07 4.95 -0.82
N GLU A 118 -19.04 4.32 -0.16
CA GLU A 118 -19.55 4.78 1.13
C GLU A 118 -18.46 4.71 2.22
N VAL A 119 -17.73 3.60 2.27
CA VAL A 119 -16.59 3.41 3.19
C VAL A 119 -15.55 4.51 3.02
N PHE A 120 -15.14 4.84 1.79
CA PHE A 120 -14.11 5.87 1.57
C PHE A 120 -14.56 7.29 1.89
N GLN A 121 -15.85 7.50 2.12
CA GLN A 121 -16.43 8.77 2.58
C GLN A 121 -16.53 8.85 4.11
N GLU A 122 -16.24 7.78 4.84
CA GLU A 122 -16.25 7.82 6.30
C GLU A 122 -15.24 8.83 6.86
N PRO A 123 -15.54 9.50 7.99
CA PRO A 123 -14.67 10.52 8.58
C PRO A 123 -13.24 10.05 8.85
N LEU A 124 -13.02 8.75 9.07
CA LEU A 124 -11.72 8.15 9.30
C LEU A 124 -10.76 8.40 8.12
N PHE A 125 -11.28 8.41 6.91
CA PHE A 125 -10.49 8.59 5.67
C PHE A 125 -10.41 10.06 5.21
N ALA A 126 -10.97 10.99 5.97
CA ALA A 126 -10.92 12.39 5.62
C ALA A 126 -9.48 12.91 5.53
N GLY A 127 -9.17 13.66 4.47
CA GLY A 127 -7.85 14.23 4.24
C GLY A 127 -6.84 13.28 3.57
N ILE A 128 -7.22 12.04 3.26
CA ILE A 128 -6.41 11.14 2.42
C ILE A 128 -6.70 11.49 0.96
N GLU A 129 -5.64 11.77 0.20
CA GLU A 129 -5.75 12.11 -1.23
C GLU A 129 -6.08 10.86 -2.06
N TRP A 130 -5.35 9.76 -1.83
CA TRP A 130 -5.53 8.49 -2.49
C TRP A 130 -5.85 7.35 -1.52
N ILE A 131 -6.90 6.60 -1.80
CA ILE A 131 -7.19 5.33 -1.15
C ILE A 131 -7.23 4.26 -2.24
N ILE A 132 -6.34 3.27 -2.19
CA ILE A 132 -6.25 2.20 -3.19
C ILE A 132 -6.44 0.86 -2.48
N VAL A 133 -7.57 0.20 -2.70
CA VAL A 133 -7.85 -1.12 -2.14
C VAL A 133 -7.55 -2.19 -3.18
N SER A 134 -6.65 -3.11 -2.84
CA SER A 134 -6.38 -4.28 -3.67
C SER A 134 -7.43 -5.35 -3.44
N LEU A 135 -7.98 -5.90 -4.52
CA LEU A 135 -9.05 -6.90 -4.55
C LEU A 135 -8.54 -8.24 -5.14
N GLY A 136 -7.25 -8.53 -4.99
CA GLY A 136 -6.63 -9.75 -5.50
C GLY A 136 -6.87 -9.94 -7.00
N ALA A 137 -7.45 -11.07 -7.39
CA ALA A 137 -7.76 -11.38 -8.79
C ALA A 137 -8.83 -10.47 -9.42
N ASN A 138 -9.55 -9.70 -8.61
CA ASN A 138 -10.56 -8.72 -9.03
C ASN A 138 -9.99 -7.33 -9.27
N GLY A 139 -8.65 -7.19 -9.24
CA GLY A 139 -7.96 -5.94 -9.53
C GLY A 139 -7.91 -4.99 -8.34
N ALA A 140 -8.32 -3.75 -8.52
CA ALA A 140 -8.32 -2.75 -7.45
C ALA A 140 -9.51 -1.80 -7.56
N PHE A 141 -9.85 -1.18 -6.44
CA PHE A 141 -10.74 -0.03 -6.37
C PHE A 141 -10.02 1.14 -5.73
N ALA A 142 -10.12 2.32 -6.33
CA ALA A 142 -9.38 3.48 -5.85
C ALA A 142 -10.25 4.72 -5.78
N LYS A 143 -9.87 5.64 -4.88
CA LYS A 143 -10.39 7.00 -4.78
C LYS A 143 -9.21 7.96 -4.89
N HIS A 144 -9.33 8.99 -5.73
CA HIS A 144 -8.44 10.14 -5.77
C HIS A 144 -9.26 11.42 -5.71
N GLY A 145 -9.07 12.22 -4.67
CA GLY A 145 -9.96 13.35 -4.39
C GLY A 145 -11.42 12.89 -4.30
N ASP A 146 -12.26 13.36 -5.21
CA ASP A 146 -13.68 12.98 -5.29
C ASP A 146 -13.97 11.96 -6.39
N THR A 147 -12.94 11.52 -7.13
CA THR A 147 -13.09 10.58 -8.24
C THR A 147 -12.82 9.15 -7.80
N PHE A 148 -13.63 8.21 -8.30
CA PHE A 148 -13.50 6.80 -8.01
C PHE A 148 -13.12 6.02 -9.26
N TYR A 149 -12.28 5.02 -9.09
CA TYR A 149 -11.76 4.20 -10.17
C TYR A 149 -11.92 2.72 -9.87
N LYS A 150 -12.33 1.94 -10.87
CA LYS A 150 -12.22 0.49 -10.88
C LYS A 150 -11.11 0.09 -11.84
N VAL A 151 -10.18 -0.72 -11.35
CA VAL A 151 -9.12 -1.31 -12.16
C VAL A 151 -9.46 -2.76 -12.43
N ASP A 152 -9.71 -3.08 -13.69
CA ASP A 152 -9.93 -4.45 -14.15
C ASP A 152 -8.59 -5.02 -14.65
N ILE A 153 -8.23 -6.20 -14.15
CA ILE A 153 -6.97 -6.88 -14.48
C ILE A 153 -7.22 -8.19 -15.20
N PRO A 154 -6.34 -8.64 -16.12
CA PRO A 154 -6.43 -9.96 -16.72
C PRO A 154 -6.09 -11.05 -15.68
N ARG A 155 -6.59 -12.26 -15.93
CA ARG A 155 -6.17 -13.43 -15.16
C ARG A 155 -4.74 -13.80 -15.52
N ILE A 156 -3.92 -14.04 -14.50
CA ILE A 156 -2.52 -14.45 -14.64
C ILE A 156 -2.29 -15.79 -13.95
N GLN A 157 -1.23 -16.47 -14.33
CA GLN A 157 -0.74 -17.62 -13.56
C GLN A 157 0.07 -17.09 -12.37
N VAL A 158 -0.45 -17.24 -11.17
CA VAL A 158 0.24 -16.87 -9.94
C VAL A 158 1.25 -17.96 -9.59
N VAL A 159 2.49 -17.56 -9.34
CA VAL A 159 3.60 -18.42 -8.90
C VAL A 159 3.89 -18.17 -7.42
N ASN A 160 4.02 -16.90 -7.02
CA ASN A 160 4.21 -16.49 -5.64
C ASN A 160 3.59 -15.10 -5.40
N PRO A 161 2.49 -14.98 -4.66
CA PRO A 161 1.84 -13.69 -4.42
C PRO A 161 2.56 -12.81 -3.39
N VAL A 162 3.52 -13.36 -2.63
CA VAL A 162 4.26 -12.60 -1.59
C VAL A 162 5.06 -11.47 -2.22
N GLY A 163 4.93 -10.25 -1.70
CA GLY A 163 5.59 -9.05 -2.23
C GLY A 163 4.83 -8.34 -3.36
N SER A 164 3.65 -8.86 -3.77
CA SER A 164 2.82 -8.15 -4.76
C SER A 164 2.32 -6.81 -4.23
N GLY A 165 1.99 -6.73 -2.93
CA GLY A 165 1.66 -5.48 -2.25
C GLY A 165 2.81 -4.47 -2.30
N ASP A 166 4.03 -4.90 -1.95
CA ASP A 166 5.23 -4.04 -1.98
C ASP A 166 5.54 -3.56 -3.41
N SER A 167 5.37 -4.45 -4.40
CA SER A 167 5.55 -4.08 -5.80
C SER A 167 4.49 -3.08 -6.29
N THR A 168 3.25 -3.20 -5.78
CA THR A 168 2.20 -2.20 -6.02
C THR A 168 2.56 -0.85 -5.39
N VAL A 169 3.05 -0.84 -4.14
CA VAL A 169 3.55 0.38 -3.46
C VAL A 169 4.68 1.04 -4.26
N ALA A 170 5.60 0.25 -4.80
CA ALA A 170 6.67 0.75 -5.65
C ALA A 170 6.11 1.41 -6.93
N GLY A 171 5.08 0.80 -7.54
CA GLY A 171 4.38 1.36 -8.70
C GLY A 171 3.70 2.69 -8.40
N ILE A 172 2.97 2.77 -7.28
CA ILE A 172 2.34 4.00 -6.80
C ILE A 172 3.39 5.09 -6.57
N SER A 173 4.46 4.76 -5.84
CA SER A 173 5.53 5.71 -5.51
C SER A 173 6.21 6.24 -6.78
N SER A 174 6.45 5.37 -7.77
CA SER A 174 6.98 5.75 -9.08
C SER A 174 6.00 6.65 -9.85
N GLY A 175 4.70 6.33 -9.83
CA GLY A 175 3.66 7.15 -10.48
C GLY A 175 3.61 8.57 -9.91
N LEU A 176 3.61 8.69 -8.57
CA LEU A 176 3.67 9.99 -7.89
C LEU A 176 4.94 10.78 -8.25
N LEU A 177 6.11 10.10 -8.22
CA LEU A 177 7.40 10.72 -8.56
C LEU A 177 7.38 11.32 -9.97
N HIS A 178 6.82 10.60 -10.95
CA HIS A 178 6.77 11.04 -12.34
C HIS A 178 5.54 11.90 -12.68
N LYS A 179 4.68 12.15 -11.69
CA LYS A 179 3.42 12.92 -11.85
C LYS A 179 2.54 12.36 -12.98
N GLU A 180 2.44 11.03 -13.00
CA GLU A 180 1.62 10.32 -13.98
C GLU A 180 0.15 10.62 -13.78
N SER A 181 -0.64 10.46 -14.83
CA SER A 181 -2.10 10.54 -14.72
C SER A 181 -2.62 9.42 -13.80
N ASP A 182 -3.81 9.61 -13.24
CA ASP A 182 -4.44 8.62 -12.35
C ASP A 182 -4.51 7.24 -12.99
N GLN A 183 -4.85 7.19 -14.28
CA GLN A 183 -4.93 5.94 -15.03
C GLN A 183 -3.56 5.27 -15.16
N GLU A 184 -2.53 6.01 -15.52
CA GLU A 184 -1.17 5.49 -15.67
C GLU A 184 -0.62 4.99 -14.34
N LEU A 185 -0.80 5.76 -13.25
CA LEU A 185 -0.40 5.37 -11.90
C LEU A 185 -1.09 4.07 -11.48
N LEU A 186 -2.41 3.98 -11.65
CA LEU A 186 -3.19 2.81 -11.27
C LEU A 186 -2.83 1.58 -12.11
N ILE A 187 -2.62 1.73 -13.41
CA ILE A 187 -2.16 0.64 -14.28
C ILE A 187 -0.77 0.18 -13.84
N LYS A 188 0.19 1.10 -13.71
CA LYS A 188 1.56 0.78 -13.30
C LYS A 188 1.60 0.02 -11.96
N ALA A 189 0.87 0.50 -10.97
CA ALA A 189 0.79 -0.12 -9.66
C ALA A 189 0.31 -1.57 -9.73
N ASN A 190 -0.79 -1.81 -10.45
CA ASN A 190 -1.34 -3.15 -10.61
C ASN A 190 -0.44 -4.06 -11.46
N VAL A 191 0.16 -3.55 -12.55
CA VAL A 191 1.09 -4.32 -13.39
C VAL A 191 2.28 -4.80 -12.59
N LEU A 192 2.90 -3.95 -11.77
CA LEU A 192 4.06 -4.36 -10.96
C LEU A 192 3.67 -5.42 -9.91
N GLY A 193 2.51 -5.29 -9.27
CA GLY A 193 1.99 -6.32 -8.37
C GLY A 193 1.76 -7.66 -9.09
N MET A 194 1.19 -7.63 -10.30
CA MET A 194 0.96 -8.81 -11.12
C MET A 194 2.27 -9.44 -11.61
N LEU A 195 3.26 -8.65 -12.02
CA LEU A 195 4.57 -9.14 -12.44
C LEU A 195 5.28 -9.85 -11.28
N ASN A 196 5.23 -9.28 -10.06
CA ASN A 196 5.77 -9.97 -8.88
C ASN A 196 5.06 -11.31 -8.64
N ALA A 197 3.73 -11.35 -8.74
CA ALA A 197 2.96 -12.58 -8.51
C ALA A 197 3.30 -13.72 -9.50
N GLN A 198 3.86 -13.40 -10.66
CA GLN A 198 4.30 -14.38 -11.68
C GLN A 198 5.73 -14.88 -11.44
N GLU A 199 6.46 -14.30 -10.49
CA GLU A 199 7.85 -14.66 -10.19
C GLU A 199 7.95 -15.58 -8.96
N LYS A 200 9.05 -16.35 -8.90
CA LYS A 200 9.34 -17.20 -7.73
C LYS A 200 9.89 -16.39 -6.55
N MET A 201 10.61 -15.32 -6.86
CA MET A 201 11.27 -14.49 -5.86
C MET A 201 10.38 -13.30 -5.50
N THR A 202 10.18 -13.08 -4.22
CA THR A 202 9.50 -11.91 -3.67
C THR A 202 10.25 -10.62 -4.04
N GLY A 203 9.52 -9.58 -4.42
CA GLY A 203 10.08 -8.28 -4.77
C GLY A 203 10.83 -8.27 -6.10
N HIS A 204 10.68 -9.30 -6.92
CA HIS A 204 11.24 -9.37 -8.26
C HIS A 204 10.15 -9.17 -9.32
N VAL A 205 10.45 -8.40 -10.35
CA VAL A 205 9.54 -8.14 -11.48
C VAL A 205 10.29 -8.31 -12.81
N ASN A 206 9.72 -9.08 -13.72
CA ASN A 206 10.26 -9.23 -15.07
C ASN A 206 9.69 -8.14 -15.99
N MET A 207 10.42 -7.05 -16.14
CA MET A 207 9.98 -5.90 -16.93
C MET A 207 9.79 -6.20 -18.43
N ALA A 208 10.29 -7.32 -18.95
CA ALA A 208 10.03 -7.73 -20.33
C ALA A 208 8.53 -7.99 -20.60
N ASN A 209 7.79 -8.36 -19.56
CA ASN A 209 6.35 -8.63 -19.65
C ASN A 209 5.49 -7.39 -19.31
N TYR A 210 6.11 -6.26 -18.95
CA TYR A 210 5.39 -5.08 -18.47
C TYR A 210 4.37 -4.55 -19.48
N GLN A 211 4.79 -4.30 -20.72
CA GLN A 211 3.92 -3.72 -21.74
C GLN A 211 2.77 -4.65 -22.10
N ALA A 212 3.02 -5.95 -22.15
CA ALA A 212 1.99 -6.94 -22.46
C ALA A 212 0.87 -7.00 -21.41
N LEU A 213 1.20 -6.76 -20.14
CA LEU A 213 0.18 -6.63 -19.08
C LEU A 213 -0.45 -5.25 -19.11
N TYR A 214 0.34 -4.18 -19.24
CA TYR A 214 -0.12 -2.81 -19.28
C TYR A 214 -1.28 -2.60 -20.28
N ASP A 215 -1.14 -3.15 -21.48
CA ASP A 215 -2.13 -3.02 -22.57
C ASP A 215 -3.44 -3.79 -22.29
N GLN A 216 -3.47 -4.66 -21.29
CA GLN A 216 -4.64 -5.45 -20.92
C GLN A 216 -5.41 -4.89 -19.73
N LEU A 217 -4.82 -3.99 -18.94
CA LEU A 217 -5.52 -3.39 -17.82
C LEU A 217 -6.45 -2.29 -18.28
N ILE A 218 -7.62 -2.23 -17.63
CA ILE A 218 -8.63 -1.22 -17.93
C ILE A 218 -8.93 -0.46 -16.63
N VAL A 219 -8.71 0.84 -16.65
CA VAL A 219 -9.12 1.75 -15.57
C VAL A 219 -10.37 2.48 -16.00
N LYS A 220 -11.41 2.40 -15.18
CA LYS A 220 -12.70 3.05 -15.41
C LYS A 220 -12.99 3.99 -14.27
N GLU A 221 -13.38 5.20 -14.58
CA GLU A 221 -14.04 6.10 -13.62
C GLU A 221 -15.47 5.60 -13.39
N VAL A 222 -15.91 5.52 -12.12
CA VAL A 222 -17.16 4.87 -11.72
C VAL A 222 -17.93 5.68 -10.67
#